data_874253e15e34e145dfcc803afeaf6b9c
#
_entry.id   874253e15e34e145dfcc803afeaf6b9c
#
_cell.length_a   1.000
_cell.length_b   1.000
_cell.length_c   1.000
_cell.angle_alpha   90.00
_cell.angle_beta   90.00
_cell.angle_gamma   90.00
#
_symmetry.space_group_name_H-M   'P 1'
#
loop_
_entity.id
_entity.type
_entity.pdbx_description
1 polymer ?
#
loop_
_entity_poly.entity_id
_entity_poly.type
_entity_poly.pdbx_seq_one_letter_code
_entity_poly.pdbx_strand_id
1 'polypeptide(L)'
;RKIHAFGFTYKHGIFKPDEVLRLFPVNKVHWENKVHERPVCDLPKEKLAGYIEHYTYDSWQQWWDKAGHYTTIWAEDNFAKGKRTSLAACFAHSAYGFLRAYILQLGFIDGWSGLYSSLQHFIYTMMKYLKLYELQKVKINRLECYIQLDHLLNIVFQDQS
;
A
#
# COMPACT_ATOMS: atom_id res chain seq x y z
N ARG A 1 15.74 11.16 -7.54
CA ARG A 1 15.35 10.33 -8.71
C ARG A 1 14.34 11.10 -9.54
N LYS A 2 14.38 10.92 -10.85
CA LYS A 2 13.25 11.21 -11.74
C LYS A 2 12.48 9.93 -11.99
N ILE A 3 11.17 9.98 -11.87
CA ILE A 3 10.32 8.80 -12.01
C ILE A 3 9.72 8.75 -13.40
N HIS A 4 9.89 7.61 -14.07
CA HIS A 4 9.25 7.26 -15.32
C HIS A 4 8.31 6.08 -15.11
N ALA A 5 7.09 6.22 -15.55
CA ALA A 5 6.11 5.13 -15.51
C ALA A 5 5.11 5.28 -16.65
N PHE A 6 4.71 4.18 -17.27
CA PHE A 6 3.71 4.13 -18.35
C PHE A 6 4.03 5.05 -19.54
N GLY A 7 5.32 5.24 -19.87
CA GLY A 7 5.76 6.16 -20.91
C GLY A 7 5.75 7.64 -20.53
N PHE A 8 5.39 8.00 -19.30
CA PHE A 8 5.38 9.39 -18.83
C PHE A 8 6.56 9.67 -17.88
N THR A 9 7.00 10.93 -17.88
CA THR A 9 7.93 11.48 -16.88
C THR A 9 7.16 12.39 -15.94
N TYR A 10 7.22 12.10 -14.65
CA TYR A 10 6.44 12.83 -13.65
C TYR A 10 7.28 13.92 -12.98
N LYS A 11 6.65 15.06 -12.73
CA LYS A 11 7.23 16.20 -11.98
C LYS A 11 6.48 16.45 -10.67
N HIS A 12 5.22 16.06 -10.61
CA HIS A 12 4.32 16.32 -9.49
C HIS A 12 3.57 15.03 -9.08
N GLY A 13 2.66 15.14 -8.13
CA GLY A 13 1.83 14.03 -7.67
C GLY A 13 2.62 12.98 -6.89
N ILE A 14 2.14 11.73 -6.94
CA ILE A 14 2.74 10.61 -6.20
C ILE A 14 4.10 10.16 -6.75
N PHE A 15 4.37 10.47 -8.02
CA PHE A 15 5.62 10.13 -8.70
C PHE A 15 6.56 11.33 -8.84
N LYS A 16 6.34 12.41 -8.07
CA LYS A 16 7.27 13.53 -8.07
C LYS A 16 8.69 13.07 -7.77
N PRO A 17 9.70 13.77 -8.30
CA PRO A 17 11.10 13.50 -8.00
C PRO A 17 11.36 13.47 -6.49
N ASP A 18 12.14 12.51 -6.05
CA ASP A 18 12.53 12.33 -4.65
C ASP A 18 14.04 12.21 -4.47
N GLU A 19 14.49 12.43 -3.25
CA GLU A 19 15.88 12.21 -2.84
C GLU A 19 16.00 10.85 -2.15
N VAL A 20 16.97 10.06 -2.56
CA VAL A 20 17.21 8.72 -2.00
C VAL A 20 18.67 8.55 -1.66
N LEU A 21 18.95 7.98 -0.49
CA LEU A 21 20.29 7.60 -0.10
C LEU A 21 20.76 6.42 -0.95
N ARG A 22 21.90 6.58 -1.67
CA ARG A 22 22.42 5.57 -2.60
C ARG A 22 23.88 5.21 -2.39
N LEU A 23 24.68 6.16 -1.93
CA LEU A 23 26.08 5.94 -1.64
C LEU A 23 26.30 6.00 -0.13
N PHE A 24 26.78 4.92 0.44
CA PHE A 24 27.07 4.78 1.85
C PHE A 24 28.07 3.66 2.10
N PRO A 25 28.89 3.73 3.15
CA PRO A 25 29.73 2.62 3.58
C PRO A 25 28.87 1.45 4.05
N VAL A 26 29.13 0.25 3.54
CA VAL A 26 28.33 -0.97 3.81
C VAL A 26 28.25 -1.30 5.31
N ASN A 27 29.32 -1.02 6.06
CA ASN A 27 29.39 -1.28 7.49
C ASN A 27 28.75 -0.20 8.39
N LYS A 28 28.18 0.87 7.80
CA LYS A 28 27.55 1.99 8.51
C LYS A 28 26.06 2.13 8.22
N VAL A 29 25.48 1.14 7.57
CA VAL A 29 24.06 1.16 7.15
C VAL A 29 23.35 -0.08 7.69
N HIS A 30 22.16 0.11 8.18
CA HIS A 30 21.19 -0.96 8.41
C HIS A 30 19.89 -0.67 7.63
N TRP A 31 19.14 -1.72 7.36
CA TRP A 31 17.89 -1.62 6.58
C TRP A 31 16.71 -1.71 7.53
N GLU A 32 15.77 -0.78 7.37
CA GLU A 32 14.52 -0.76 8.11
C GLU A 32 13.34 -1.07 7.18
N ASN A 33 12.28 -1.61 7.77
CA ASN A 33 11.01 -2.01 7.16
C ASN A 33 11.08 -3.26 6.27
N LYS A 34 10.07 -4.11 6.39
CA LYS A 34 9.89 -5.31 5.52
C LYS A 34 9.32 -4.94 4.14
N VAL A 35 8.58 -3.85 4.07
CA VAL A 35 8.02 -3.27 2.83
C VAL A 35 8.46 -1.83 2.77
N HIS A 36 8.91 -1.38 1.58
CA HIS A 36 9.57 -0.09 1.40
C HIS A 36 10.85 0.05 2.24
N GLU A 37 11.73 -0.93 2.11
CA GLU A 37 13.04 -0.93 2.76
C GLU A 37 13.78 0.39 2.51
N ARG A 38 14.31 0.96 3.57
CA ARG A 38 15.13 2.16 3.48
C ARG A 38 16.47 1.97 4.18
N PRO A 39 17.56 2.42 3.59
CA PRO A 39 18.83 2.47 4.27
C PRO A 39 18.82 3.56 5.34
N VAL A 40 19.25 3.24 6.55
CA VAL A 40 19.45 4.17 7.64
C VAL A 40 20.93 4.28 7.93
N CYS A 41 21.43 5.51 7.95
CA CYS A 41 22.84 5.82 8.17
C CYS A 41 22.94 7.12 8.96
N ASP A 42 23.71 7.11 10.03
CA ASP A 42 23.92 8.26 10.93
C ASP A 42 25.00 9.24 10.44
N LEU A 43 25.63 8.93 9.31
CA LEU A 43 26.64 9.82 8.72
C LEU A 43 26.00 11.07 8.11
N PRO A 44 26.75 12.18 8.03
CA PRO A 44 26.32 13.36 7.30
C PRO A 44 25.94 13.02 5.87
N LYS A 45 24.86 13.63 5.37
CA LYS A 45 24.32 13.36 4.03
C LYS A 45 24.63 14.54 3.13
N GLU A 46 25.17 14.24 1.97
CA GLU A 46 25.44 15.24 0.93
C GLU A 46 24.60 14.93 -0.31
N LYS A 47 24.19 15.98 -0.99
CA LYS A 47 23.43 15.89 -2.23
C LYS A 47 24.37 15.86 -3.42
N LEU A 48 24.33 14.80 -4.18
CA LEU A 48 25.05 14.70 -5.43
C LEU A 48 24.30 15.45 -6.56
N ALA A 49 25.05 16.07 -7.46
CA ALA A 49 24.49 16.67 -8.65
C ALA A 49 23.98 15.57 -9.63
N GLY A 50 22.92 15.90 -10.38
CA GLY A 50 22.33 14.99 -11.36
C GLY A 50 21.14 14.20 -10.82
N TYR A 51 20.65 13.28 -11.66
CA TYR A 51 19.46 12.48 -11.39
C TYR A 51 19.73 11.01 -11.68
N ILE A 52 19.07 10.14 -10.91
CA ILE A 52 18.90 8.74 -11.26
C ILE A 52 17.58 8.63 -12.01
N GLU A 53 17.61 8.21 -13.26
CA GLU A 53 16.40 7.89 -14.01
C GLU A 53 15.85 6.55 -13.50
N HIS A 54 14.60 6.56 -13.05
CA HIS A 54 13.96 5.40 -12.43
C HIS A 54 12.71 4.99 -13.18
N TYR A 55 12.80 3.93 -13.94
CA TYR A 55 11.70 3.32 -14.66
C TYR A 55 10.94 2.39 -13.73
N THR A 56 9.79 2.84 -13.24
CA THR A 56 9.04 2.15 -12.18
C THR A 56 8.10 1.09 -12.74
N TYR A 57 7.37 1.44 -13.79
CA TYR A 57 6.38 0.59 -14.44
C TYR A 57 6.37 0.82 -15.95
N ASP A 58 6.45 -0.27 -16.70
CA ASP A 58 6.37 -0.24 -18.17
C ASP A 58 4.94 -0.50 -18.66
N SER A 59 4.12 -1.18 -17.86
CA SER A 59 2.75 -1.55 -18.21
C SER A 59 1.80 -1.52 -17.02
N TRP A 60 0.50 -1.43 -17.33
CA TRP A 60 -0.57 -1.57 -16.34
C TRP A 60 -0.50 -2.93 -15.62
N GLN A 61 -0.24 -4.02 -16.36
CA GLN A 61 -0.16 -5.36 -15.78
C GLN A 61 0.96 -5.44 -14.73
N GLN A 62 2.15 -4.93 -15.06
CA GLN A 62 3.26 -4.90 -14.10
C GLN A 62 2.93 -4.10 -12.83
N TRP A 63 2.24 -2.96 -12.99
CA TRP A 63 1.77 -2.20 -11.84
C TRP A 63 0.74 -2.97 -11.02
N TRP A 64 -0.22 -3.63 -11.70
CA TRP A 64 -1.30 -4.38 -11.07
C TRP A 64 -0.76 -5.53 -10.21
N ASP A 65 0.19 -6.30 -10.75
CA ASP A 65 0.81 -7.42 -10.04
C ASP A 65 1.56 -6.96 -8.79
N LYS A 66 2.37 -5.90 -8.92
CA LYS A 66 3.05 -5.29 -7.78
C LYS A 66 2.06 -4.70 -6.77
N ALA A 67 1.04 -3.99 -7.23
CA ALA A 67 0.00 -3.43 -6.38
C ALA A 67 -0.77 -4.54 -5.65
N GLY A 68 -1.10 -5.62 -6.34
CA GLY A 68 -1.72 -6.81 -5.76
C GLY A 68 -0.91 -7.36 -4.59
N HIS A 69 0.37 -7.58 -4.81
CA HIS A 69 1.29 -8.10 -3.80
C HIS A 69 1.43 -7.16 -2.58
N TYR A 70 1.80 -5.91 -2.82
CA TYR A 70 2.03 -4.96 -1.71
C TYR A 70 0.78 -4.62 -0.91
N THR A 71 -0.38 -4.55 -1.55
CA THR A 71 -1.64 -4.30 -0.85
C THR A 71 -2.07 -5.48 0.01
N THR A 72 -1.73 -6.72 -0.38
CA THR A 72 -1.96 -7.91 0.44
C THR A 72 -1.10 -7.88 1.70
N ILE A 73 0.22 -7.71 1.57
CA ILE A 73 1.14 -7.61 2.72
C ILE A 73 0.69 -6.49 3.67
N TRP A 74 0.30 -5.33 3.12
CA TRP A 74 -0.17 -4.22 3.94
C TRP A 74 -1.45 -4.57 4.70
N ALA A 75 -2.41 -5.25 4.07
CA ALA A 75 -3.66 -5.63 4.71
C ALA A 75 -3.44 -6.64 5.83
N GLU A 76 -2.63 -7.67 5.59
CA GLU A 76 -2.27 -8.70 6.57
C GLU A 76 -1.54 -8.10 7.78
N ASP A 77 -0.52 -7.27 7.56
CA ASP A 77 0.24 -6.61 8.62
C ASP A 77 -0.66 -5.70 9.48
N ASN A 78 -1.52 -4.89 8.84
CA ASN A 78 -2.44 -4.03 9.57
C ASN A 78 -3.54 -4.82 10.30
N PHE A 79 -4.01 -5.93 9.71
CA PHE A 79 -4.97 -6.82 10.36
C PHE A 79 -4.36 -7.47 11.61
N ALA A 80 -3.12 -7.95 11.51
CA ALA A 80 -2.37 -8.51 12.64
C ALA A 80 -2.17 -7.49 13.79
N LYS A 81 -1.96 -6.20 13.42
CA LYS A 81 -1.89 -5.08 14.39
C LYS A 81 -3.25 -4.65 14.97
N GLY A 82 -4.31 -5.37 14.66
CA GLY A 82 -5.65 -5.07 15.17
C GLY A 82 -6.42 -4.00 14.43
N LYS A 83 -5.90 -3.45 13.32
CA LYS A 83 -6.61 -2.44 12.54
C LYS A 83 -7.87 -3.02 11.91
N ARG A 84 -8.94 -2.24 11.93
CA ARG A 84 -10.24 -2.57 11.32
C ARG A 84 -10.68 -1.43 10.40
N THR A 85 -11.56 -1.74 9.46
CA THR A 85 -12.09 -0.78 8.48
C THR A 85 -13.55 -1.07 8.13
N SER A 86 -14.19 -0.13 7.47
CA SER A 86 -15.52 -0.28 6.88
C SER A 86 -15.48 0.07 5.39
N LEU A 87 -16.51 -0.31 4.63
CA LEU A 87 -16.60 0.05 3.21
C LEU A 87 -16.59 1.58 3.00
N ALA A 88 -17.29 2.33 3.87
CA ALA A 88 -17.27 3.78 3.82
C ALA A 88 -15.85 4.34 4.05
N ALA A 89 -15.11 3.78 5.01
CA ALA A 89 -13.72 4.17 5.26
C ALA A 89 -12.79 3.80 4.09
N CYS A 90 -13.00 2.64 3.42
CA CYS A 90 -12.26 2.27 2.21
C CYS A 90 -12.39 3.36 1.14
N PHE A 91 -13.62 3.79 0.88
CA PHE A 91 -13.88 4.82 -0.12
C PHE A 91 -13.32 6.19 0.31
N ALA A 92 -13.53 6.60 1.55
CA ALA A 92 -13.04 7.88 2.07
C ALA A 92 -11.52 8.00 2.01
N HIS A 93 -10.79 6.95 2.41
CA HIS A 93 -9.32 6.92 2.31
C HIS A 93 -8.84 6.98 0.86
N SER A 94 -9.54 6.32 -0.06
CA SER A 94 -9.19 6.32 -1.48
C SER A 94 -9.44 7.67 -2.13
N ALA A 95 -10.59 8.29 -1.83
CA ALA A 95 -10.92 9.63 -2.29
C ALA A 95 -9.94 10.68 -1.75
N TYR A 96 -9.60 10.59 -0.47
CA TYR A 96 -8.58 11.45 0.12
C TYR A 96 -7.21 11.24 -0.54
N GLY A 97 -6.82 9.99 -0.80
CA GLY A 97 -5.57 9.66 -1.51
C GLY A 97 -5.51 10.31 -2.90
N PHE A 98 -6.60 10.23 -3.65
CA PHE A 98 -6.74 10.88 -4.95
C PHE A 98 -6.62 12.41 -4.85
N LEU A 99 -7.41 13.04 -3.97
CA LEU A 99 -7.40 14.49 -3.79
C LEU A 99 -6.01 14.99 -3.36
N ARG A 100 -5.38 14.26 -2.46
CA ARG A 100 -4.01 14.57 -2.03
C ARG A 100 -3.03 14.51 -3.20
N ALA A 101 -3.06 13.45 -3.99
CA ALA A 101 -2.15 13.26 -5.13
C ALA A 101 -2.39 14.31 -6.23
N TYR A 102 -3.63 14.50 -6.59
CA TYR A 102 -4.01 15.34 -7.72
C TYR A 102 -3.96 16.83 -7.38
N ILE A 103 -4.50 17.23 -6.22
CA ILE A 103 -4.59 18.64 -5.82
C ILE A 103 -3.42 19.05 -4.94
N LEU A 104 -3.25 18.41 -3.75
CA LEU A 104 -2.26 18.89 -2.77
C LEU A 104 -0.81 18.65 -3.20
N GLN A 105 -0.56 17.64 -3.99
CA GLN A 105 0.77 17.35 -4.57
C GLN A 105 0.90 17.89 -6.00
N LEU A 106 -0.04 18.72 -6.43
CA LEU A 106 -0.02 19.41 -7.73
C LEU A 106 0.00 18.45 -8.93
N GLY A 107 -0.54 17.24 -8.79
CA GLY A 107 -0.57 16.26 -9.88
C GLY A 107 -1.29 16.79 -11.13
N PHE A 108 -2.26 17.70 -10.98
CA PHE A 108 -2.97 18.33 -12.10
C PHE A 108 -2.05 19.12 -13.05
N ILE A 109 -0.88 19.59 -12.57
CA ILE A 109 0.10 20.30 -13.40
C ILE A 109 0.73 19.36 -14.43
N ASP A 110 0.86 18.07 -14.14
CA ASP A 110 1.35 17.07 -15.08
C ASP A 110 0.27 16.64 -16.12
N GLY A 111 -0.90 17.32 -16.13
CA GLY A 111 -1.98 17.05 -17.07
C GLY A 111 -2.55 15.64 -16.97
N TRP A 112 -2.68 14.96 -18.13
CA TRP A 112 -3.25 13.62 -18.18
C TRP A 112 -2.44 12.56 -17.39
N SER A 113 -1.12 12.67 -17.39
CA SER A 113 -0.28 11.74 -16.62
C SER A 113 -0.49 11.90 -15.12
N GLY A 114 -0.68 13.12 -14.64
CA GLY A 114 -0.98 13.39 -13.23
C GLY A 114 -2.36 12.89 -12.82
N LEU A 115 -3.37 13.04 -13.67
CA LEU A 115 -4.70 12.45 -13.44
C LEU A 115 -4.61 10.92 -13.40
N TYR A 116 -3.92 10.32 -14.38
CA TYR A 116 -3.73 8.87 -14.48
C TYR A 116 -3.07 8.29 -13.22
N SER A 117 -1.96 8.88 -12.76
CA SER A 117 -1.28 8.42 -11.55
C SER A 117 -2.12 8.62 -10.28
N SER A 118 -2.92 9.68 -10.22
CA SER A 118 -3.83 9.93 -9.09
C SER A 118 -4.98 8.92 -9.03
N LEU A 119 -5.52 8.52 -10.20
CA LEU A 119 -6.51 7.43 -10.29
C LEU A 119 -5.90 6.08 -9.90
N GLN A 120 -4.67 5.80 -10.33
CA GLN A 120 -3.96 4.59 -9.87
C GLN A 120 -3.77 4.58 -8.35
N HIS A 121 -3.46 5.74 -7.76
CA HIS A 121 -3.33 5.84 -6.30
C HIS A 121 -4.66 5.63 -5.57
N PHE A 122 -5.77 6.10 -6.14
CA PHE A 122 -7.11 5.79 -5.66
C PHE A 122 -7.35 4.27 -5.62
N ILE A 123 -7.11 3.58 -6.76
CA ILE A 123 -7.30 2.14 -6.89
C ILE A 123 -6.39 1.40 -5.90
N TYR A 124 -5.12 1.76 -5.81
CA TYR A 124 -4.17 1.17 -4.88
C TYR A 124 -4.64 1.27 -3.42
N THR A 125 -5.11 2.45 -3.03
CA THR A 125 -5.62 2.68 -1.68
C THR A 125 -6.90 1.89 -1.43
N MET A 126 -7.80 1.83 -2.41
CA MET A 126 -9.02 1.01 -2.35
C MET A 126 -8.68 -0.47 -2.14
N MET A 127 -7.75 -1.02 -2.92
CA MET A 127 -7.30 -2.42 -2.77
C MET A 127 -6.79 -2.72 -1.36
N LYS A 128 -5.98 -1.83 -0.77
CA LYS A 128 -5.47 -1.99 0.61
C LYS A 128 -6.60 -2.16 1.62
N TYR A 129 -7.55 -1.25 1.59
CA TYR A 129 -8.62 -1.22 2.58
C TYR A 129 -9.69 -2.27 2.32
N LEU A 130 -9.98 -2.61 1.06
CA LEU A 130 -10.90 -3.71 0.72
C LEU A 130 -10.33 -5.07 1.18
N LYS A 131 -9.06 -5.34 0.95
CA LYS A 131 -8.41 -6.56 1.45
C LYS A 131 -8.42 -6.63 2.98
N LEU A 132 -8.18 -5.51 3.66
CA LEU A 132 -8.31 -5.45 5.13
C LEU A 132 -9.75 -5.71 5.58
N TYR A 133 -10.75 -5.20 4.86
CA TYR A 133 -12.16 -5.46 5.13
C TYR A 133 -12.53 -6.93 4.91
N GLU A 134 -12.03 -7.54 3.85
CA GLU A 134 -12.21 -8.97 3.57
C GLU A 134 -11.65 -9.85 4.68
N LEU A 135 -10.40 -9.61 5.12
CA LEU A 135 -9.77 -10.37 6.20
C LEU A 135 -10.58 -10.35 7.50
N GLN A 136 -11.16 -9.20 7.86
CA GLN A 136 -11.99 -9.12 9.07
C GLN A 136 -13.31 -9.85 8.91
N LYS A 137 -13.92 -9.88 7.70
CA LYS A 137 -15.17 -10.63 7.45
C LYS A 137 -14.95 -12.13 7.47
N VAL A 138 -13.89 -12.61 6.80
CA VAL A 138 -13.54 -14.04 6.81
C VAL A 138 -13.29 -14.55 8.22
N LYS A 139 -12.64 -13.77 9.09
CA LYS A 139 -12.41 -14.15 10.48
C LYS A 139 -13.70 -14.20 11.29
N ILE A 140 -14.60 -13.23 11.11
CA ILE A 140 -15.90 -13.19 11.79
C ILE A 140 -16.72 -14.43 11.40
N ASN A 141 -16.87 -14.70 10.11
CA ASN A 141 -17.64 -15.84 9.62
C ASN A 141 -17.11 -17.19 10.14
N ARG A 142 -15.77 -17.34 10.22
CA ARG A 142 -15.16 -18.55 10.83
C ARG A 142 -15.50 -18.68 12.29
N LEU A 143 -15.42 -17.60 13.06
CA LEU A 143 -15.76 -17.63 14.48
C LEU A 143 -17.24 -17.97 14.71
N GLU A 144 -18.16 -17.40 13.94
CA GLU A 144 -19.58 -17.73 13.99
C GLU A 144 -19.84 -19.21 13.68
N CYS A 145 -19.15 -19.75 12.66
CA CYS A 145 -19.23 -21.17 12.32
C CYS A 145 -18.73 -22.07 13.47
N TYR A 146 -17.64 -21.73 14.13
CA TYR A 146 -17.12 -22.49 15.28
C TYR A 146 -18.10 -22.45 16.47
N ILE A 147 -18.67 -21.29 16.78
CA ILE A 147 -19.65 -21.15 17.89
C ILE A 147 -20.90 -21.97 17.61
N GLN A 148 -21.41 -21.96 16.39
CA GLN A 148 -22.57 -22.79 16.00
C GLN A 148 -22.25 -24.28 16.10
N LEU A 149 -21.06 -24.71 15.69
CA LEU A 149 -20.63 -26.09 15.79
C LEU A 149 -20.53 -26.55 17.24
N ASP A 150 -19.95 -25.75 18.10
CA ASP A 150 -19.83 -26.00 19.56
C ASP A 150 -21.20 -26.08 20.24
N HIS A 151 -22.12 -25.21 19.85
CA HIS A 151 -23.50 -25.24 20.36
C HIS A 151 -24.24 -26.51 19.92
N LEU A 152 -24.09 -26.93 18.65
CA LEU A 152 -24.68 -28.17 18.14
C LEU A 152 -24.10 -29.41 18.82
N LEU A 153 -22.79 -29.45 19.05
CA LEU A 153 -22.14 -30.56 19.77
C LEU A 153 -22.63 -30.64 21.19
N ASN A 154 -22.77 -29.54 21.91
CA ASN A 154 -23.30 -29.52 23.27
C ASN A 154 -24.74 -30.01 23.37
N ILE A 155 -25.61 -29.71 22.38
CA ILE A 155 -26.97 -30.24 22.32
C ILE A 155 -26.95 -31.76 22.13
N VAL A 156 -26.16 -32.27 21.20
CA VAL A 156 -26.08 -33.71 20.89
C VAL A 156 -25.55 -34.53 22.07
N PHE A 157 -24.60 -33.97 22.84
CA PHE A 157 -24.04 -34.68 24.01
C PHE A 157 -24.87 -34.55 25.27
N GLN A 158 -25.78 -33.55 25.42
CA GLN A 158 -26.71 -33.46 26.53
C GLN A 158 -27.91 -34.39 26.40
N ASP A 159 -28.29 -34.80 25.17
CA ASP A 159 -29.40 -35.72 24.91
C ASP A 159 -29.04 -37.23 25.16
N GLN A 160 -27.80 -37.53 25.55
CA GLN A 160 -27.32 -38.88 25.83
C GLN A 160 -27.10 -39.17 27.32
N SER A 161 -27.48 -38.26 28.20
CA SER A 161 -27.43 -38.42 29.68
C SER A 161 -28.83 -38.48 30.27
#